data_67190a303db9477630119d9f5b9eddac
#
_entry.id   67190a303db9477630119d9f5b9eddac
#
_cell.length_a   1.000
_cell.length_b   1.000
_cell.length_c   1.000
_cell.angle_alpha   90.00
_cell.angle_beta   90.00
_cell.angle_gamma   90.00
#
_symmetry.space_group_name_H-M   'P 1'
#
loop_
_entity.id
_entity.type
_entity.pdbx_description
1 polymer ?
#
loop_
_entity_poly.entity_id
_entity_poly.type
_entity_poly.pdbx_seq_one_letter_code
_entity_poly.pdbx_strand_id
1 'polypeptide(L)'
;MSLIDPRAIIDPTAVLAADVEVGPWSIVGAGVEIGEGTVIGPHVILKGPTRIGKHNRIYQFSSIGEDTPDLKYKGEETRLVIGDHNVIREGVTIHRGTVQDRSETTLGDHNLVMAYAHIGHDSVIGNHCILVNNTALAGHVHVDDWAILSGFTLVHQYCHIGAHSFSGMGTAIGKDVPAFVTVFGNPAEARSMNFEGMRRRGFSEDAIHALRRAYKVVYRQGLTVDQALAGLSEPAAQFPEVAIFRDSIQSSTRGITR
;
A
#
# COMPACT_ATOMS: atom_id res chain seq x y z
N MET A 1 24.50 -26.56 -0.05
CA MET A 1 23.20 -27.08 -0.59
C MET A 1 22.63 -25.98 -1.46
N SER A 2 21.98 -26.32 -2.56
CA SER A 2 21.29 -25.30 -3.37
C SER A 2 20.19 -24.68 -2.52
N LEU A 3 20.08 -23.35 -2.54
CA LEU A 3 19.01 -22.61 -1.86
C LEU A 3 17.69 -22.67 -2.65
N ILE A 4 17.75 -23.18 -3.87
CA ILE A 4 16.58 -23.41 -4.73
C ILE A 4 16.19 -24.88 -4.67
N ASP A 5 14.95 -25.16 -4.26
CA ASP A 5 14.42 -26.55 -4.22
C ASP A 5 14.38 -27.12 -5.63
N PRO A 6 14.81 -28.36 -5.88
CA PRO A 6 14.84 -28.96 -7.23
C PRO A 6 13.45 -29.15 -7.88
N ARG A 7 12.39 -28.99 -7.12
CA ARG A 7 10.99 -29.03 -7.63
C ARG A 7 10.45 -27.65 -8.00
N ALA A 8 11.21 -26.57 -7.74
CA ALA A 8 10.86 -25.24 -8.23
C ALA A 8 11.12 -25.14 -9.74
N ILE A 9 10.31 -24.36 -10.43
CA ILE A 9 10.45 -24.09 -11.86
C ILE A 9 10.94 -22.66 -12.01
N ILE A 10 12.19 -22.52 -12.49
CA ILE A 10 12.80 -21.19 -12.71
C ILE A 10 12.98 -21.00 -14.21
N ASP A 11 12.39 -19.91 -14.75
CA ASP A 11 12.61 -19.57 -16.16
C ASP A 11 14.09 -19.20 -16.39
N PRO A 12 14.71 -19.63 -17.50
CA PRO A 12 16.11 -19.32 -17.78
C PRO A 12 16.45 -17.83 -17.90
N THR A 13 15.47 -16.98 -18.13
CA THR A 13 15.63 -15.51 -18.20
C THR A 13 15.44 -14.81 -16.86
N ALA A 14 15.01 -15.54 -15.82
CA ALA A 14 14.89 -14.98 -14.49
C ALA A 14 16.27 -14.72 -13.87
N VAL A 15 16.42 -13.60 -13.16
CA VAL A 15 17.66 -13.19 -12.53
C VAL A 15 17.49 -13.22 -11.00
N LEU A 16 18.18 -14.17 -10.36
CA LEU A 16 18.15 -14.33 -8.89
C LEU A 16 19.52 -14.05 -8.32
N ALA A 17 19.59 -13.28 -7.23
CA ALA A 17 20.83 -13.14 -6.45
C ALA A 17 21.24 -14.50 -5.85
N ALA A 18 22.53 -14.65 -5.57
CA ALA A 18 23.12 -15.95 -5.24
C ALA A 18 22.57 -16.60 -3.93
N ASP A 19 22.02 -15.79 -3.05
CA ASP A 19 21.50 -16.19 -1.74
C ASP A 19 19.95 -16.20 -1.66
N VAL A 20 19.27 -16.10 -2.81
CA VAL A 20 17.81 -16.23 -2.88
C VAL A 20 17.41 -17.68 -2.59
N GLU A 21 16.43 -17.84 -1.69
CA GLU A 21 15.82 -19.14 -1.39
C GLU A 21 14.51 -19.30 -2.17
N VAL A 22 14.29 -20.46 -2.79
CA VAL A 22 13.02 -20.77 -3.48
C VAL A 22 12.52 -22.13 -3.04
N GLY A 23 11.33 -22.16 -2.43
CA GLY A 23 10.66 -23.37 -1.95
C GLY A 23 10.09 -24.22 -3.09
N PRO A 24 9.69 -25.48 -2.75
CA PRO A 24 9.19 -26.46 -3.72
C PRO A 24 7.90 -26.00 -4.41
N TRP A 25 7.76 -26.42 -5.69
CA TRP A 25 6.60 -26.15 -6.55
C TRP A 25 6.31 -24.67 -6.79
N SER A 26 7.25 -23.78 -6.48
CA SER A 26 7.17 -22.37 -6.85
C SER A 26 7.60 -22.18 -8.29
N ILE A 27 6.99 -21.23 -8.97
CA ILE A 27 7.27 -20.88 -10.36
C ILE A 27 7.79 -19.44 -10.39
N VAL A 28 9.01 -19.26 -10.90
CA VAL A 28 9.61 -17.96 -11.18
C VAL A 28 9.65 -17.80 -12.70
N GLY A 29 8.78 -16.95 -13.22
CA GLY A 29 8.57 -16.75 -14.66
C GLY A 29 9.64 -15.89 -15.34
N ALA A 30 9.51 -15.77 -16.64
CA ALA A 30 10.38 -14.93 -17.46
C ALA A 30 10.37 -13.47 -17.03
N GLY A 31 11.53 -12.80 -17.06
CA GLY A 31 11.66 -11.38 -16.72
C GLY A 31 11.42 -11.05 -15.25
N VAL A 32 11.54 -12.02 -14.35
CA VAL A 32 11.52 -11.81 -12.90
C VAL A 32 12.93 -11.59 -12.39
N GLU A 33 13.14 -10.52 -11.61
CA GLU A 33 14.40 -10.21 -10.93
C GLU A 33 14.19 -10.26 -9.42
N ILE A 34 15.08 -10.96 -8.68
CA ILE A 34 14.97 -11.12 -7.22
C ILE A 34 16.29 -10.75 -6.54
N GLY A 35 16.23 -9.78 -5.63
CA GLY A 35 17.36 -9.28 -4.85
C GLY A 35 17.80 -10.19 -3.70
N GLU A 36 18.96 -9.87 -3.14
CA GLU A 36 19.67 -10.61 -2.09
C GLU A 36 18.81 -10.90 -0.86
N GLY A 37 19.00 -12.05 -0.24
CA GLY A 37 18.36 -12.44 1.03
C GLY A 37 16.84 -12.62 0.95
N THR A 38 16.26 -12.60 -0.26
CA THR A 38 14.82 -12.81 -0.43
C THR A 38 14.48 -14.30 -0.39
N VAL A 39 13.41 -14.61 0.34
CA VAL A 39 12.92 -15.99 0.55
C VAL A 39 11.53 -16.14 -0.08
N ILE A 40 11.44 -17.03 -1.05
CA ILE A 40 10.20 -17.44 -1.71
C ILE A 40 9.75 -18.77 -1.10
N GLY A 41 8.57 -18.78 -0.47
CA GLY A 41 7.96 -19.98 0.10
C GLY A 41 7.57 -21.01 -0.96
N PRO A 42 6.97 -22.16 -0.56
CA PRO A 42 6.46 -23.14 -1.52
C PRO A 42 5.19 -22.66 -2.21
N HIS A 43 4.92 -23.17 -3.41
CA HIS A 43 3.69 -22.88 -4.18
C HIS A 43 3.45 -21.38 -4.43
N VAL A 44 4.50 -20.60 -4.66
CA VAL A 44 4.41 -19.19 -5.04
C VAL A 44 4.53 -19.07 -6.56
N ILE A 45 3.71 -18.21 -7.16
CA ILE A 45 3.80 -17.88 -8.58
C ILE A 45 4.31 -16.44 -8.72
N LEU A 46 5.46 -16.29 -9.38
CA LEU A 46 6.02 -14.99 -9.75
C LEU A 46 6.00 -14.85 -11.26
N LYS A 47 5.34 -13.82 -11.77
CA LYS A 47 5.30 -13.50 -13.20
C LYS A 47 6.01 -12.18 -13.49
N GLY A 48 6.70 -12.11 -14.58
CA GLY A 48 7.39 -10.91 -15.03
C GLY A 48 6.66 -10.15 -16.15
N PRO A 49 7.08 -8.93 -16.44
CA PRO A 49 8.21 -8.20 -15.82
C PRO A 49 7.95 -7.81 -14.36
N THR A 50 8.73 -8.35 -13.44
CA THR A 50 8.60 -8.06 -12.00
C THR A 50 9.98 -7.96 -11.35
N ARG A 51 10.24 -6.87 -10.65
CA ARG A 51 11.44 -6.69 -9.85
C ARG A 51 11.09 -6.76 -8.37
N ILE A 52 11.75 -7.64 -7.64
CA ILE A 52 11.64 -7.83 -6.20
C ILE A 52 12.98 -7.47 -5.58
N GLY A 53 12.98 -6.53 -4.63
CA GLY A 53 14.16 -6.08 -3.91
C GLY A 53 14.74 -7.13 -2.96
N LYS A 54 15.43 -6.65 -1.94
CA LYS A 54 16.22 -7.47 -1.01
C LYS A 54 15.40 -7.85 0.24
N HIS A 55 15.78 -8.99 0.85
CA HIS A 55 15.29 -9.42 2.16
C HIS A 55 13.75 -9.49 2.26
N ASN A 56 13.06 -9.73 1.16
CA ASN A 56 11.63 -9.96 1.16
C ASN A 56 11.30 -11.39 1.58
N ARG A 57 10.12 -11.61 2.15
CA ARG A 57 9.59 -12.93 2.47
C ARG A 57 8.21 -13.08 1.82
N ILE A 58 8.08 -14.01 0.87
CA ILE A 58 6.83 -14.27 0.15
C ILE A 58 6.35 -15.67 0.50
N TYR A 59 5.16 -15.74 1.07
CA TYR A 59 4.57 -16.98 1.58
C TYR A 59 3.71 -17.68 0.51
N GLN A 60 3.40 -18.94 0.78
CA GLN A 60 2.73 -19.86 -0.11
C GLN A 60 1.40 -19.34 -0.67
N PHE A 61 1.08 -19.82 -1.87
CA PHE A 61 -0.14 -19.52 -2.63
C PHE A 61 -0.28 -18.06 -3.08
N SER A 62 0.78 -17.26 -2.95
CA SER A 62 0.79 -15.90 -3.49
C SER A 62 0.99 -15.91 -5.01
N SER A 63 0.26 -15.01 -5.70
CA SER A 63 0.39 -14.74 -7.14
C SER A 63 0.84 -13.31 -7.34
N ILE A 64 2.10 -13.14 -7.71
CA ILE A 64 2.78 -11.84 -7.76
C ILE A 64 3.19 -11.52 -9.18
N GLY A 65 2.80 -10.34 -9.68
CA GLY A 65 3.12 -9.89 -11.03
C GLY A 65 2.23 -10.49 -12.11
N GLU A 66 1.05 -11.01 -11.78
CA GLU A 66 0.09 -11.50 -12.77
C GLU A 66 -0.45 -10.36 -13.64
N ASP A 67 -0.93 -10.69 -14.81
CA ASP A 67 -1.63 -9.77 -15.70
C ASP A 67 -2.82 -9.14 -14.99
N THR A 68 -3.08 -7.86 -15.28
CA THR A 68 -4.27 -7.20 -14.74
C THR A 68 -5.55 -7.84 -15.29
N PRO A 69 -6.62 -7.98 -14.46
CA PRO A 69 -7.92 -8.43 -14.93
C PRO A 69 -8.73 -7.32 -15.64
N ASP A 70 -8.14 -6.15 -15.90
CA ASP A 70 -8.83 -5.08 -16.64
C ASP A 70 -9.10 -5.54 -18.08
N LEU A 71 -10.35 -5.46 -18.50
CA LEU A 71 -10.80 -5.85 -19.84
C LEU A 71 -10.13 -5.05 -20.98
N LYS A 72 -9.54 -3.90 -20.67
CA LYS A 72 -8.78 -3.08 -21.63
C LYS A 72 -7.39 -3.59 -21.88
N TYR A 73 -6.83 -4.40 -20.97
CA TYR A 73 -5.49 -4.98 -21.11
C TYR A 73 -5.45 -5.96 -22.26
N LYS A 74 -4.45 -5.83 -23.15
CA LYS A 74 -4.28 -6.64 -24.37
C LYS A 74 -2.92 -7.32 -24.43
N GLY A 75 -2.25 -7.47 -23.29
CA GLY A 75 -0.92 -8.08 -23.21
C GLY A 75 0.22 -7.07 -23.40
N GLU A 76 -0.04 -5.79 -23.14
CA GLU A 76 0.99 -4.75 -23.22
C GLU A 76 2.07 -4.97 -22.16
N GLU A 77 3.28 -4.51 -22.45
CA GLU A 77 4.40 -4.60 -21.52
C GLU A 77 4.21 -3.63 -20.36
N THR A 78 3.94 -4.21 -19.19
CA THR A 78 3.76 -3.50 -17.93
C THR A 78 4.51 -4.22 -16.83
N ARG A 79 4.76 -3.57 -15.69
CA ARG A 79 5.61 -4.15 -14.66
C ARG A 79 5.10 -3.99 -13.25
N LEU A 80 5.70 -4.78 -12.35
CA LEU A 80 5.57 -4.66 -10.90
C LEU A 80 6.96 -4.41 -10.31
N VAL A 81 7.05 -3.46 -9.37
CA VAL A 81 8.26 -3.20 -8.59
C VAL A 81 7.94 -3.34 -7.11
N ILE A 82 8.68 -4.21 -6.44
CA ILE A 82 8.61 -4.44 -5.00
C ILE A 82 9.97 -4.04 -4.41
N GLY A 83 9.94 -3.18 -3.39
CA GLY A 83 11.13 -2.74 -2.65
C GLY A 83 11.68 -3.82 -1.72
N ASP A 84 12.29 -3.38 -0.64
CA ASP A 84 13.06 -4.22 0.28
C ASP A 84 12.28 -4.54 1.56
N HIS A 85 12.66 -5.64 2.24
CA HIS A 85 12.20 -6.01 3.59
C HIS A 85 10.67 -6.17 3.73
N ASN A 86 9.95 -6.47 2.68
CA ASN A 86 8.51 -6.71 2.75
C ASN A 86 8.21 -8.14 3.21
N VAL A 87 7.11 -8.28 3.93
CA VAL A 87 6.53 -9.59 4.29
C VAL A 87 5.19 -9.72 3.59
N ILE A 88 5.12 -10.61 2.59
CA ILE A 88 3.93 -10.89 1.80
C ILE A 88 3.41 -12.26 2.19
N ARG A 89 2.26 -12.28 2.86
CA ARG A 89 1.69 -13.48 3.47
C ARG A 89 0.90 -14.30 2.44
N GLU A 90 0.30 -15.37 2.95
CA GLU A 90 -0.35 -16.43 2.18
C GLU A 90 -1.46 -15.91 1.27
N GLY A 91 -1.49 -16.39 0.02
CA GLY A 91 -2.58 -16.11 -0.92
C GLY A 91 -2.72 -14.65 -1.34
N VAL A 92 -1.70 -13.83 -1.16
CA VAL A 92 -1.70 -12.45 -1.62
C VAL A 92 -1.64 -12.39 -3.14
N THR A 93 -2.38 -11.46 -3.75
CA THR A 93 -2.31 -11.18 -5.19
C THR A 93 -1.86 -9.75 -5.45
N ILE A 94 -0.88 -9.56 -6.33
CA ILE A 94 -0.39 -8.24 -6.77
C ILE A 94 -0.30 -8.26 -8.29
N HIS A 95 -1.05 -7.37 -8.95
CA HIS A 95 -1.05 -7.28 -10.41
C HIS A 95 -0.08 -6.21 -10.92
N ARG A 96 0.43 -6.41 -12.14
CA ARG A 96 1.23 -5.40 -12.86
C ARG A 96 0.35 -4.19 -13.22
N GLY A 97 0.99 -3.11 -13.67
CA GLY A 97 0.31 -1.90 -14.14
C GLY A 97 -0.42 -2.06 -15.47
N THR A 98 -0.97 -0.96 -15.95
CA THR A 98 -1.61 -0.83 -17.27
C THR A 98 -1.03 0.36 -18.03
N VAL A 99 -1.01 0.30 -19.37
CA VAL A 99 -0.54 1.40 -20.22
C VAL A 99 -1.45 2.63 -20.20
N GLN A 100 -2.64 2.49 -19.64
CA GLN A 100 -3.59 3.60 -19.50
C GLN A 100 -3.20 4.58 -18.38
N ASP A 101 -2.28 4.19 -17.50
CA ASP A 101 -1.78 5.04 -16.42
C ASP A 101 -0.25 4.96 -16.36
N ARG A 102 0.31 4.27 -15.37
CA ARG A 102 1.74 4.29 -15.06
C ARG A 102 2.54 3.16 -15.71
N SER A 103 1.88 2.19 -16.30
CA SER A 103 2.46 0.92 -16.74
C SER A 103 3.17 0.15 -15.63
N GLU A 104 2.97 0.55 -14.37
CA GLU A 104 3.69 0.03 -13.22
C GLU A 104 2.84 0.02 -11.95
N THR A 105 2.87 -1.09 -11.21
CA THR A 105 2.43 -1.18 -9.83
C THR A 105 3.66 -1.15 -8.92
N THR A 106 3.60 -0.43 -7.80
CA THR A 106 4.72 -0.31 -6.87
C THR A 106 4.32 -0.66 -5.43
N LEU A 107 5.18 -1.44 -4.77
CA LEU A 107 5.16 -1.68 -3.33
C LEU A 107 6.53 -1.25 -2.78
N GLY A 108 6.57 -0.25 -1.90
CA GLY A 108 7.79 0.26 -1.28
C GLY A 108 8.43 -0.74 -0.29
N ASP A 109 9.05 -0.21 0.75
CA ASP A 109 9.86 -1.00 1.67
C ASP A 109 9.15 -1.27 3.00
N HIS A 110 9.58 -2.33 3.70
CA HIS A 110 9.16 -2.64 5.07
C HIS A 110 7.64 -2.82 5.26
N ASN A 111 6.92 -3.23 4.24
CA ASN A 111 5.49 -3.42 4.31
C ASN A 111 5.11 -4.82 4.82
N LEU A 112 3.98 -4.91 5.52
CA LEU A 112 3.35 -6.16 5.88
C LEU A 112 2.04 -6.30 5.10
N VAL A 113 2.02 -7.20 4.12
CA VAL A 113 0.83 -7.55 3.34
C VAL A 113 0.31 -8.89 3.84
N MET A 114 -0.77 -8.87 4.63
CA MET A 114 -1.27 -10.07 5.29
C MET A 114 -2.11 -10.94 4.33
N ALA A 115 -2.46 -12.13 4.83
CA ALA A 115 -3.07 -13.18 4.03
C ALA A 115 -4.32 -12.73 3.25
N TYR A 116 -4.37 -13.16 1.98
CA TYR A 116 -5.45 -12.89 1.03
C TYR A 116 -5.69 -11.40 0.72
N ALA A 117 -4.73 -10.52 1.03
CA ALA A 117 -4.81 -9.14 0.57
C ALA A 117 -4.61 -9.08 -0.95
N HIS A 118 -5.25 -8.08 -1.58
CA HIS A 118 -5.16 -7.82 -3.01
C HIS A 118 -4.65 -6.41 -3.29
N ILE A 119 -3.66 -6.29 -4.17
CA ILE A 119 -3.17 -5.01 -4.69
C ILE A 119 -3.45 -4.97 -6.20
N GLY A 120 -4.39 -4.11 -6.59
CA GLY A 120 -4.78 -3.90 -7.99
C GLY A 120 -3.70 -3.16 -8.79
N HIS A 121 -3.82 -3.24 -10.11
CA HIS A 121 -2.91 -2.63 -11.08
C HIS A 121 -2.73 -1.12 -10.86
N ASP A 122 -1.57 -0.58 -11.25
CA ASP A 122 -1.22 0.84 -11.15
C ASP A 122 -1.27 1.43 -9.72
N SER A 123 -1.44 0.59 -8.70
CA SER A 123 -1.40 1.05 -7.31
C SER A 123 0.02 1.39 -6.88
N VAL A 124 0.13 2.38 -5.99
CA VAL A 124 1.39 2.83 -5.39
C VAL A 124 1.27 2.72 -3.88
N ILE A 125 2.02 1.81 -3.29
CA ILE A 125 2.09 1.65 -1.85
C ILE A 125 3.45 2.11 -1.36
N GLY A 126 3.45 3.03 -0.40
CA GLY A 126 4.64 3.56 0.25
C GLY A 126 5.34 2.55 1.16
N ASN A 127 5.93 3.06 2.22
CA ASN A 127 6.76 2.27 3.13
C ASN A 127 6.06 2.05 4.47
N HIS A 128 6.44 0.97 5.18
CA HIS A 128 5.93 0.66 6.52
C HIS A 128 4.40 0.54 6.60
N CYS A 129 3.73 0.27 5.49
CA CYS A 129 2.29 0.07 5.46
C CYS A 129 1.90 -1.33 5.97
N ILE A 130 0.70 -1.44 6.53
CA ILE A 130 0.12 -2.71 6.93
C ILE A 130 -1.22 -2.90 6.23
N LEU A 131 -1.29 -3.86 5.31
CA LEU A 131 -2.51 -4.33 4.70
C LEU A 131 -2.93 -5.60 5.40
N VAL A 132 -3.92 -5.51 6.29
CA VAL A 132 -4.37 -6.65 7.11
C VAL A 132 -5.18 -7.62 6.24
N ASN A 133 -5.42 -8.82 6.73
CA ASN A 133 -6.09 -9.92 6.02
C ASN A 133 -7.31 -9.47 5.20
N ASN A 134 -7.39 -9.92 3.95
CA ASN A 134 -8.49 -9.63 3.02
C ASN A 134 -8.69 -8.13 2.70
N THR A 135 -7.70 -7.28 2.94
CA THR A 135 -7.72 -5.91 2.40
C THR A 135 -7.65 -5.97 0.88
N ALA A 136 -8.53 -5.24 0.19
CA ALA A 136 -8.54 -5.19 -1.26
C ALA A 136 -8.42 -3.74 -1.76
N LEU A 137 -7.35 -3.49 -2.51
CA LEU A 137 -7.14 -2.24 -3.23
C LEU A 137 -7.54 -2.46 -4.69
N ALA A 138 -8.49 -1.68 -5.17
CA ALA A 138 -8.78 -1.63 -6.61
C ALA A 138 -7.61 -0.98 -7.36
N GLY A 139 -7.69 -0.88 -8.69
CA GLY A 139 -6.62 -0.24 -9.47
C GLY A 139 -6.39 1.24 -9.13
N HIS A 140 -5.18 1.74 -9.37
CA HIS A 140 -4.79 3.15 -9.23
C HIS A 140 -4.90 3.71 -7.79
N VAL A 141 -4.85 2.88 -6.78
CA VAL A 141 -4.90 3.32 -5.38
C VAL A 141 -3.50 3.76 -4.92
N HIS A 142 -3.42 4.93 -4.28
CA HIS A 142 -2.22 5.40 -3.62
C HIS A 142 -2.35 5.21 -2.11
N VAL A 143 -1.35 4.60 -1.49
CA VAL A 143 -1.26 4.42 -0.03
C VAL A 143 0.06 4.99 0.43
N ASP A 144 0.02 6.06 1.18
CA ASP A 144 1.22 6.71 1.72
C ASP A 144 1.79 5.94 2.91
N ASP A 145 3.00 6.32 3.30
CA ASP A 145 3.78 5.67 4.34
C ASP A 145 3.02 5.53 5.67
N TRP A 146 3.25 4.40 6.33
CA TRP A 146 2.72 4.11 7.66
C TRP A 146 1.19 3.98 7.74
N ALA A 147 0.49 3.92 6.62
CA ALA A 147 -0.95 3.66 6.63
C ALA A 147 -1.25 2.22 7.08
N ILE A 148 -2.32 2.04 7.83
CA ILE A 148 -2.79 0.73 8.27
C ILE A 148 -4.22 0.53 7.79
N LEU A 149 -4.41 -0.44 6.91
CA LEU A 149 -5.72 -0.86 6.44
C LEU A 149 -6.10 -2.17 7.13
N SER A 150 -7.06 -2.09 8.06
CA SER A 150 -7.50 -3.24 8.85
C SER A 150 -8.25 -4.28 7.99
N GLY A 151 -8.43 -5.47 8.55
CA GLY A 151 -9.01 -6.60 7.82
C GLY A 151 -10.31 -6.28 7.10
N PHE A 152 -10.47 -6.82 5.89
CA PHE A 152 -11.63 -6.58 5.02
C PHE A 152 -11.86 -5.10 4.66
N THR A 153 -10.82 -4.27 4.69
CA THR A 153 -10.91 -2.92 4.13
C THR A 153 -10.95 -3.00 2.60
N LEU A 154 -11.93 -2.34 2.00
CA LEU A 154 -12.10 -2.23 0.55
C LEU A 154 -11.82 -0.81 0.12
N VAL A 155 -10.94 -0.61 -0.84
CA VAL A 155 -10.56 0.72 -1.34
C VAL A 155 -10.96 0.84 -2.82
N HIS A 156 -11.80 1.82 -3.12
CA HIS A 156 -12.24 2.10 -4.49
C HIS A 156 -11.06 2.64 -5.33
N GLN A 157 -11.11 2.37 -6.64
CA GLN A 157 -10.09 2.85 -7.59
C GLN A 157 -9.86 4.37 -7.49
N TYR A 158 -8.62 4.78 -7.68
CA TYR A 158 -8.15 6.18 -7.62
C TYR A 158 -8.27 6.85 -6.25
N CYS A 159 -8.55 6.12 -5.18
CA CYS A 159 -8.49 6.71 -3.84
C CYS A 159 -7.05 6.89 -3.36
N HIS A 160 -6.82 7.97 -2.63
CA HIS A 160 -5.57 8.24 -1.92
C HIS A 160 -5.77 8.01 -0.42
N ILE A 161 -4.92 7.18 0.16
CA ILE A 161 -4.90 6.85 1.59
C ILE A 161 -3.67 7.53 2.19
N GLY A 162 -3.88 8.64 2.88
CA GLY A 162 -2.81 9.49 3.40
C GLY A 162 -1.98 8.82 4.51
N ALA A 163 -0.78 9.34 4.68
CA ALA A 163 0.23 8.82 5.60
C ALA A 163 -0.30 8.70 7.05
N HIS A 164 0.14 7.66 7.75
CA HIS A 164 -0.24 7.39 9.15
C HIS A 164 -1.74 7.21 9.38
N SER A 165 -2.57 7.13 8.34
CA SER A 165 -4.01 6.89 8.48
C SER A 165 -4.31 5.46 8.98
N PHE A 166 -5.54 5.26 9.43
CA PHE A 166 -5.99 3.96 9.90
C PHE A 166 -7.44 3.71 9.44
N SER A 167 -7.71 2.56 8.86
CA SER A 167 -9.08 2.10 8.65
C SER A 167 -9.47 1.05 9.67
N GLY A 168 -10.69 1.11 10.18
CA GLY A 168 -11.25 0.02 10.97
C GLY A 168 -11.59 -1.21 10.12
N MET A 169 -11.79 -2.34 10.77
CA MET A 169 -12.15 -3.59 10.09
C MET A 169 -13.49 -3.43 9.33
N GLY A 170 -13.55 -3.98 8.10
CA GLY A 170 -14.76 -3.96 7.26
C GLY A 170 -15.09 -2.58 6.66
N THR A 171 -14.15 -1.66 6.63
CA THR A 171 -14.36 -0.30 6.08
C THR A 171 -14.36 -0.30 4.56
N ALA A 172 -15.36 0.38 3.94
CA ALA A 172 -15.44 0.60 2.49
C ALA A 172 -15.11 2.06 2.14
N ILE A 173 -13.92 2.28 1.58
CA ILE A 173 -13.37 3.59 1.28
C ILE A 173 -13.66 3.96 -0.17
N GLY A 174 -14.52 4.97 -0.39
CA GLY A 174 -14.87 5.48 -1.72
C GLY A 174 -14.34 6.88 -2.04
N LYS A 175 -13.70 7.53 -1.07
CA LYS A 175 -13.08 8.86 -1.17
C LYS A 175 -11.71 8.85 -0.50
N ASP A 176 -10.91 9.89 -0.74
CA ASP A 176 -9.58 10.00 -0.17
C ASP A 176 -9.64 10.09 1.36
N VAL A 177 -8.70 9.42 2.02
CA VAL A 177 -8.52 9.46 3.46
C VAL A 177 -7.33 10.36 3.78
N PRO A 178 -7.53 11.53 4.38
CA PRO A 178 -6.40 12.40 4.72
C PRO A 178 -5.42 11.75 5.69
N ALA A 179 -4.18 12.22 5.67
CA ALA A 179 -3.13 11.75 6.56
C ALA A 179 -3.57 11.79 8.03
N PHE A 180 -3.12 10.83 8.82
CA PHE A 180 -3.41 10.67 10.25
C PHE A 180 -4.88 10.37 10.60
N VAL A 181 -5.80 10.37 9.64
CA VAL A 181 -7.23 10.17 9.92
C VAL A 181 -7.56 8.70 10.13
N THR A 182 -8.41 8.45 11.12
CA THR A 182 -9.03 7.14 11.37
C THR A 182 -10.43 7.11 10.77
N VAL A 183 -10.69 6.13 9.92
CA VAL A 183 -11.98 5.94 9.24
C VAL A 183 -12.61 4.59 9.60
N PHE A 184 -13.94 4.55 9.65
CA PHE A 184 -14.72 3.34 9.89
C PHE A 184 -16.00 3.35 9.06
N GLY A 185 -16.52 2.16 8.77
CA GLY A 185 -17.88 1.97 8.26
C GLY A 185 -17.94 1.72 6.75
N ASN A 186 -19.18 1.50 6.28
CA ASN A 186 -19.53 1.33 4.88
C ASN A 186 -20.80 2.17 4.58
N PRO A 187 -20.66 3.32 3.92
CA PRO A 187 -19.41 3.95 3.46
C PRO A 187 -18.51 4.42 4.62
N ALA A 188 -17.21 4.58 4.32
CA ALA A 188 -16.23 5.06 5.29
C ALA A 188 -16.54 6.49 5.76
N GLU A 189 -16.45 6.73 7.08
CA GLU A 189 -16.57 8.04 7.71
C GLU A 189 -15.37 8.34 8.60
N ALA A 190 -14.95 9.61 8.63
CA ALA A 190 -13.87 10.06 9.50
C ALA A 190 -14.36 10.13 10.97
N ARG A 191 -13.73 9.36 11.84
CA ARG A 191 -14.12 9.28 13.27
C ARG A 191 -13.19 10.04 14.19
N SER A 192 -11.89 9.97 13.94
CA SER A 192 -10.84 10.61 14.74
C SER A 192 -9.54 10.70 13.97
N MET A 193 -8.47 11.04 14.67
CA MET A 193 -7.11 10.80 14.19
C MET A 193 -6.51 9.56 14.84
N ASN A 194 -5.50 8.98 14.21
CA ASN A 194 -4.77 7.79 14.67
C ASN A 194 -3.78 8.16 15.80
N PHE A 195 -4.30 8.66 16.92
CA PHE A 195 -3.48 9.11 18.05
C PHE A 195 -2.60 8.00 18.61
N GLU A 196 -3.11 6.78 18.67
CA GLU A 196 -2.34 5.64 19.16
C GLU A 196 -1.16 5.31 18.23
N GLY A 197 -1.40 5.30 16.92
CA GLY A 197 -0.33 5.10 15.93
C GLY A 197 0.72 6.19 16.01
N MET A 198 0.32 7.44 16.21
CA MET A 198 1.26 8.54 16.37
C MET A 198 2.14 8.36 17.61
N ARG A 199 1.57 8.04 18.79
CA ARG A 199 2.35 7.79 20.02
C ARG A 199 3.32 6.64 19.88
N ARG A 200 2.90 5.52 19.29
CA ARG A 200 3.77 4.35 19.04
C ARG A 200 4.95 4.68 18.13
N ARG A 201 4.81 5.68 17.26
CA ARG A 201 5.86 6.16 16.35
C ARG A 201 6.67 7.32 16.92
N GLY A 202 6.44 7.71 18.19
CA GLY A 202 7.23 8.72 18.89
C GLY A 202 6.93 10.17 18.52
N PHE A 203 5.74 10.45 17.97
CA PHE A 203 5.31 11.84 17.75
C PHE A 203 5.20 12.60 19.08
N SER A 204 5.65 13.86 19.09
CA SER A 204 5.58 14.70 20.29
C SER A 204 4.13 15.00 20.68
N GLU A 205 3.88 15.19 21.96
CA GLU A 205 2.54 15.58 22.43
C GLU A 205 2.10 16.93 21.84
N ASP A 206 3.03 17.85 21.58
CA ASP A 206 2.73 19.13 20.93
C ASP A 206 2.24 18.94 19.50
N ALA A 207 2.90 18.06 18.70
CA ALA A 207 2.47 17.69 17.35
C ALA A 207 1.09 17.01 17.39
N ILE A 208 0.86 16.08 18.31
CA ILE A 208 -0.43 15.41 18.50
C ILE A 208 -1.53 16.41 18.87
N HIS A 209 -1.24 17.37 19.73
CA HIS A 209 -2.18 18.43 20.08
C HIS A 209 -2.46 19.37 18.92
N ALA A 210 -1.45 19.72 18.12
CA ALA A 210 -1.61 20.53 16.93
C ALA A 210 -2.50 19.84 15.88
N LEU A 211 -2.25 18.55 15.61
CA LEU A 211 -3.08 17.72 14.72
C LEU A 211 -4.52 17.60 15.25
N ARG A 212 -4.73 17.45 16.56
CA ARG A 212 -6.07 17.42 17.14
C ARG A 212 -6.84 18.72 16.90
N ARG A 213 -6.17 19.87 16.98
CA ARG A 213 -6.78 21.18 16.64
C ARG A 213 -7.08 21.24 15.15
N ALA A 214 -6.15 20.84 14.29
CA ALA A 214 -6.31 20.79 12.86
C ALA A 214 -7.50 19.91 12.44
N TYR A 215 -7.64 18.73 13.02
CA TYR A 215 -8.80 17.84 12.80
C TYR A 215 -10.13 18.53 13.12
N LYS A 216 -10.21 19.28 14.23
CA LYS A 216 -11.44 20.02 14.59
C LYS A 216 -11.79 21.08 13.54
N VAL A 217 -10.79 21.77 12.98
CA VAL A 217 -11.00 22.74 11.89
C VAL A 217 -11.65 22.07 10.69
N VAL A 218 -11.14 20.92 10.24
CA VAL A 218 -11.62 20.23 9.04
C VAL A 218 -12.97 19.54 9.26
N TYR A 219 -13.18 18.91 10.42
CA TYR A 219 -14.29 17.96 10.59
C TYR A 219 -15.39 18.41 11.59
N ARG A 220 -15.16 19.48 12.36
CA ARG A 220 -16.08 19.84 13.45
C ARG A 220 -16.59 21.29 13.42
N GLN A 221 -16.10 22.10 12.49
CA GLN A 221 -16.49 23.52 12.41
C GLN A 221 -17.45 23.83 11.26
N GLY A 222 -17.88 22.83 10.49
CA GLY A 222 -18.81 23.02 9.36
C GLY A 222 -18.22 23.83 8.20
N LEU A 223 -16.89 23.99 8.13
CA LEU A 223 -16.21 24.75 7.11
C LEU A 223 -16.20 24.00 5.75
N THR A 224 -16.13 24.74 4.65
CA THR A 224 -15.74 24.17 3.35
C THR A 224 -14.30 23.71 3.39
N VAL A 225 -13.89 22.89 2.43
CA VAL A 225 -12.48 22.43 2.33
C VAL A 225 -11.53 23.62 2.22
N ASP A 226 -11.84 24.59 1.36
CA ASP A 226 -11.00 25.79 1.15
C ASP A 226 -10.87 26.64 2.42
N GLN A 227 -11.95 26.84 3.15
CA GLN A 227 -11.93 27.55 4.42
C GLN A 227 -11.11 26.80 5.48
N ALA A 228 -11.24 25.47 5.53
CA ALA A 228 -10.46 24.65 6.43
C ALA A 228 -8.96 24.71 6.10
N LEU A 229 -8.60 24.59 4.80
CA LEU A 229 -7.21 24.71 4.35
C LEU A 229 -6.60 26.07 4.70
N ALA A 230 -7.35 27.17 4.52
CA ALA A 230 -6.92 28.51 4.94
C ALA A 230 -6.65 28.57 6.45
N GLY A 231 -7.51 27.96 7.26
CA GLY A 231 -7.34 27.89 8.72
C GLY A 231 -6.18 27.00 9.17
N LEU A 232 -5.65 26.13 8.30
CA LEU A 232 -4.50 25.27 8.59
C LEU A 232 -3.15 25.92 8.20
N SER A 233 -3.12 27.05 7.49
CA SER A 233 -1.90 27.65 6.94
C SER A 233 -0.87 27.99 8.01
N GLU A 234 -1.28 28.69 9.06
CA GLU A 234 -0.39 29.06 10.18
C GLU A 234 0.07 27.84 11.00
N PRO A 235 -0.82 26.94 11.47
CA PRO A 235 -0.39 25.72 12.17
C PRO A 235 0.53 24.82 11.32
N ALA A 236 0.34 24.74 10.02
CA ALA A 236 1.20 23.98 9.11
C ALA A 236 2.61 24.57 8.97
N ALA A 237 2.76 25.88 9.12
CA ALA A 237 4.09 26.52 9.15
C ALA A 237 4.87 26.21 10.44
N GLN A 238 4.17 25.89 11.53
CA GLN A 238 4.77 25.60 12.83
C GLN A 238 5.04 24.10 13.06
N PHE A 239 4.17 23.23 12.50
CA PHE A 239 4.20 21.79 12.71
C PHE A 239 4.23 21.05 11.36
N PRO A 240 5.34 20.36 11.03
CA PRO A 240 5.44 19.57 9.79
C PRO A 240 4.32 18.53 9.63
N GLU A 241 3.84 17.95 10.73
CA GLU A 241 2.77 16.96 10.73
C GLU A 241 1.43 17.59 10.31
N VAL A 242 1.18 18.84 10.71
CA VAL A 242 0.00 19.57 10.24
C VAL A 242 0.12 19.93 8.75
N ALA A 243 1.34 20.19 8.28
CA ALA A 243 1.58 20.38 6.85
C ALA A 243 1.24 19.11 6.05
N ILE A 244 1.72 17.93 6.49
CA ILE A 244 1.38 16.64 5.86
C ILE A 244 -0.14 16.44 5.83
N PHE A 245 -0.84 16.72 6.93
CA PHE A 245 -2.30 16.61 6.99
C PHE A 245 -2.99 17.56 6.01
N ARG A 246 -2.60 18.84 6.01
CA ARG A 246 -3.13 19.87 5.10
C ARG A 246 -2.90 19.47 3.63
N ASP A 247 -1.69 19.07 3.28
CA ASP A 247 -1.28 18.78 1.92
C ASP A 247 -2.01 17.53 1.38
N SER A 248 -2.27 16.54 2.24
CA SER A 248 -3.09 15.37 1.87
C SER A 248 -4.56 15.74 1.57
N ILE A 249 -5.08 16.82 2.16
CA ILE A 249 -6.42 17.34 1.85
C ILE A 249 -6.38 18.16 0.55
N GLN A 250 -5.36 18.99 0.40
CA GLN A 250 -5.21 19.87 -0.75
C GLN A 250 -4.99 19.09 -2.06
N SER A 251 -4.27 17.97 -2.02
CA SER A 251 -4.01 17.10 -3.17
C SER A 251 -5.19 16.20 -3.53
N SER A 252 -6.24 16.15 -2.71
CA SER A 252 -7.39 15.27 -2.94
C SER A 252 -8.12 15.61 -4.24
N THR A 253 -8.27 14.61 -5.11
CA THR A 253 -9.01 14.75 -6.39
C THR A 253 -10.41 14.13 -6.33
N ARG A 254 -10.65 13.22 -5.40
CA ARG A 254 -11.95 12.53 -5.23
C ARG A 254 -12.80 13.12 -4.11
N GLY A 255 -12.32 14.16 -3.45
CA GLY A 255 -12.86 14.67 -2.21
C GLY A 255 -12.51 13.76 -1.01
N ILE A 256 -12.44 14.38 0.16
CA ILE A 256 -12.04 13.68 1.39
C ILE A 256 -13.23 12.93 2.03
N THR A 257 -12.92 11.83 2.71
CA THR A 257 -13.87 11.15 3.62
C THR A 257 -14.23 12.06 4.78
N ARG A 258 -15.52 12.26 5.02
CA ARG A 258 -16.06 13.11 6.10
C ARG A 258 -17.01 12.33 6.98
#